data_7e11bb88e27b6414e984577f4184ca0c
#
_entry.id   7e11bb88e27b6414e984577f4184ca0c
#
_cell.length_a   1.000
_cell.length_b   1.000
_cell.length_c   1.000
_cell.angle_alpha   90.00
_cell.angle_beta   90.00
_cell.angle_gamma   90.00
#
_symmetry.space_group_name_H-M   'P 1'
#
loop_
_entity.id
_entity.type
_entity.pdbx_description
1 polymer ?
#
loop_
_entity_poly.entity_id
_entity_poly.type
_entity_poly.pdbx_seq_one_letter_code
_entity_poly.pdbx_strand_id
1 'polypeptide(L)'
;MPVYSMNVFKLTKEICEEINGILAKFWWGSGNEQKCMHWFSWDRLSLPKREGGLGFKELESFNVALLGKQTWRILERPHCLMARMLKGRYFPDTNIMHATQGQKASFIWKSILQGRDLVKKGLRYCVGNGTQVNAWFDHWLPVHPPRPPQKTNEAPTTVMVSELLNSTHSDWDHTKLDAWIVQEDVEIVKNIKVCASADEDLVGWHYTKSGIYTVRSAYWLAQHTSDMNPPRPPPGNPELKQMIWKLKTAPKIQHFCWRMLSGALTTGDTLRYRHITSDALCKRCCQEDETTIHLFFNCDYARAVWRGAGIPNPLVIDSTATLEAKLRAIFSLNSSPTIYLRQLPLWILWRIWKSRNTLNYQRKHISWQTTLRLAKQDATEWQDTVDILQTTTNNNSPRPGSRQGTRSWRKPLQGWIKCNYDGSSSRDNPSKAGWVIRDDTGQFIGAGQAEGRLTTTSLECEIQALVISMQHCWSRGYKNICFEGDNQELDSILNGRSPHFGVFNWLREVLAWKKRFQGCKFLWTGRKNNTPADNLAKQRLSQGTSFIFHHYIPFVIRNSLLLDCTLSSN
;
A
#
# COMPACT_ATOMS: atom_id res chain seq x y z
N MET A 1 13.89 -14.43 -16.26
CA MET A 1 14.58 -13.12 -16.34
C MET A 1 15.95 -13.22 -15.66
N PRO A 2 17.01 -12.64 -16.20
CA PRO A 2 18.37 -12.71 -15.66
C PRO A 2 18.58 -11.77 -14.46
N VAL A 3 17.81 -11.97 -13.40
CA VAL A 3 17.77 -11.07 -12.23
C VAL A 3 19.15 -10.93 -11.56
N TYR A 4 19.96 -11.97 -11.57
CA TYR A 4 21.31 -11.91 -10.99
C TYR A 4 22.19 -10.89 -11.73
N SER A 5 22.23 -10.94 -13.06
CA SER A 5 22.99 -9.99 -13.87
C SER A 5 22.42 -8.56 -13.71
N MET A 6 21.11 -8.42 -13.65
CA MET A 6 20.43 -7.14 -13.46
C MET A 6 20.69 -6.49 -12.09
N ASN A 7 21.06 -7.26 -11.08
CA ASN A 7 21.48 -6.72 -9.77
C ASN A 7 22.87 -6.09 -9.79
N VAL A 8 23.68 -6.33 -10.81
CA VAL A 8 25.08 -5.94 -10.88
C VAL A 8 25.36 -5.00 -12.05
N PHE A 9 24.67 -5.22 -13.17
CA PHE A 9 24.89 -4.51 -14.41
C PHE A 9 23.67 -3.71 -14.84
N LYS A 10 23.88 -2.48 -15.30
CA LYS A 10 22.88 -1.71 -16.03
C LYS A 10 22.75 -2.32 -17.42
N LEU A 11 21.56 -2.78 -17.76
CA LEU A 11 21.23 -3.23 -19.11
C LEU A 11 21.13 -2.04 -20.05
N THR A 12 21.61 -2.22 -21.29
CA THR A 12 21.39 -1.23 -22.34
C THR A 12 19.95 -1.29 -22.84
N LYS A 13 19.51 -0.23 -23.49
CA LYS A 13 18.15 -0.15 -24.04
C LYS A 13 17.90 -1.23 -25.08
N GLU A 14 18.89 -1.49 -25.93
CA GLU A 14 18.84 -2.51 -26.99
C GLU A 14 18.60 -3.92 -26.40
N ILE A 15 19.33 -4.28 -25.33
CA ILE A 15 19.13 -5.56 -24.65
C ILE A 15 17.73 -5.63 -24.02
N CYS A 16 17.23 -4.54 -23.43
CA CYS A 16 15.87 -4.49 -22.89
C CYS A 16 14.82 -4.69 -23.99
N GLU A 17 15.01 -4.05 -25.14
CA GLU A 17 14.13 -4.20 -26.31
C GLU A 17 14.15 -5.62 -26.88
N GLU A 18 15.31 -6.25 -26.99
CA GLU A 18 15.43 -7.66 -27.41
C GLU A 18 14.70 -8.61 -26.45
N ILE A 19 14.91 -8.46 -25.14
CA ILE A 19 14.21 -9.25 -24.14
C ILE A 19 12.70 -9.03 -24.21
N ASN A 20 12.25 -7.79 -24.32
CA ASN A 20 10.84 -7.46 -24.48
C ASN A 20 10.25 -8.10 -25.76
N GLY A 21 11.00 -8.12 -26.85
CA GLY A 21 10.63 -8.80 -28.08
C GLY A 21 10.44 -10.32 -27.89
N ILE A 22 11.35 -10.97 -27.18
CA ILE A 22 11.25 -12.41 -26.84
C ILE A 22 10.03 -12.67 -25.96
N LEU A 23 9.83 -11.84 -24.92
CA LEU A 23 8.68 -11.95 -24.02
C LEU A 23 7.35 -11.73 -24.75
N ALA A 24 7.29 -10.77 -25.68
CA ALA A 24 6.12 -10.50 -26.50
C ALA A 24 5.80 -11.68 -27.43
N LYS A 25 6.82 -12.25 -28.09
CA LYS A 25 6.66 -13.46 -28.89
C LYS A 25 6.13 -14.64 -28.07
N PHE A 26 6.69 -14.87 -26.90
CA PHE A 26 6.21 -15.90 -25.97
C PHE A 26 4.76 -15.66 -25.52
N TRP A 27 4.44 -14.43 -25.16
CA TRP A 27 3.11 -14.08 -24.65
C TRP A 27 2.00 -14.21 -25.69
N TRP A 28 2.28 -13.80 -26.93
CA TRP A 28 1.31 -13.85 -28.03
C TRP A 28 1.39 -15.13 -28.85
N GLY A 29 2.46 -15.90 -28.70
CA GLY A 29 2.72 -17.10 -29.47
C GLY A 29 1.91 -18.32 -29.02
N SER A 30 1.66 -19.21 -29.95
CA SER A 30 0.98 -20.49 -29.73
C SER A 30 1.93 -21.71 -29.71
N GLY A 31 3.23 -21.49 -29.50
CA GLY A 31 4.21 -22.58 -29.35
C GLY A 31 4.82 -23.12 -30.67
N ASN A 32 4.30 -22.79 -31.85
CA ASN A 32 4.90 -23.12 -33.15
C ASN A 32 5.47 -21.83 -33.77
N GLU A 33 6.55 -21.94 -34.56
CA GLU A 33 7.32 -20.84 -35.17
C GLU A 33 6.53 -19.90 -36.13
N GLN A 34 5.21 -20.00 -36.18
CA GLN A 34 4.36 -19.15 -37.02
C GLN A 34 4.30 -17.72 -36.47
N LYS A 35 4.28 -16.75 -37.40
CA LYS A 35 4.10 -15.32 -37.11
C LYS A 35 2.84 -15.10 -36.29
N CYS A 36 2.99 -14.72 -35.00
CA CYS A 36 1.89 -14.48 -34.10
C CYS A 36 1.48 -13.01 -34.12
N MET A 37 0.17 -12.77 -34.03
CA MET A 37 -0.37 -11.43 -34.00
C MET A 37 -0.19 -10.80 -32.62
N HIS A 38 0.56 -9.70 -32.53
CA HIS A 38 0.68 -8.89 -31.35
C HIS A 38 -0.50 -7.90 -31.28
N TRP A 39 -1.40 -8.06 -30.32
CA TRP A 39 -2.55 -7.17 -30.14
C TRP A 39 -2.14 -5.81 -29.60
N PHE A 40 -1.17 -5.78 -28.71
CA PHE A 40 -0.62 -4.57 -28.09
C PHE A 40 0.89 -4.65 -28.00
N SER A 41 1.55 -3.47 -27.99
CA SER A 41 2.97 -3.36 -27.69
C SER A 41 3.26 -3.81 -26.26
N TRP A 42 4.49 -4.22 -25.99
CA TRP A 42 4.91 -4.67 -24.66
C TRP A 42 4.74 -3.56 -23.60
N ASP A 43 5.03 -2.31 -23.96
CA ASP A 43 4.91 -1.16 -23.07
C ASP A 43 3.47 -0.97 -22.57
N ARG A 44 2.48 -1.14 -23.47
CA ARG A 44 1.05 -1.07 -23.10
C ARG A 44 0.64 -2.22 -22.16
N LEU A 45 1.23 -3.40 -22.31
CA LEU A 45 1.02 -4.54 -21.43
C LEU A 45 1.72 -4.37 -20.07
N SER A 46 2.82 -3.62 -20.04
CA SER A 46 3.60 -3.33 -18.83
C SER A 46 2.91 -2.33 -17.90
N LEU A 47 1.95 -1.56 -18.40
CA LEU A 47 1.15 -0.67 -17.54
C LEU A 47 0.53 -1.43 -16.36
N PRO A 48 0.42 -0.79 -15.20
CA PRO A 48 -0.25 -1.37 -14.04
C PRO A 48 -1.68 -1.84 -14.35
N LYS A 49 -2.10 -2.91 -13.70
CA LYS A 49 -3.48 -3.44 -13.85
C LYS A 49 -4.56 -2.39 -13.60
N ARG A 50 -4.33 -1.45 -12.67
CA ARG A 50 -5.24 -0.32 -12.40
C ARG A 50 -5.34 0.67 -13.57
N GLU A 51 -4.33 0.72 -14.42
CA GLU A 51 -4.25 1.58 -15.61
C GLU A 51 -4.64 0.82 -16.89
N GLY A 52 -5.16 -0.40 -16.75
CA GLY A 52 -5.67 -1.20 -17.86
C GLY A 52 -4.65 -2.11 -18.51
N GLY A 53 -3.39 -2.15 -18.07
CA GLY A 53 -2.36 -3.09 -18.51
C GLY A 53 -2.46 -4.45 -17.81
N LEU A 54 -1.42 -5.26 -17.96
CA LEU A 54 -1.26 -6.56 -17.30
C LEU A 54 -0.27 -6.52 -16.13
N GLY A 55 0.46 -5.41 -15.97
CA GLY A 55 1.45 -5.22 -14.91
C GLY A 55 2.73 -6.02 -15.14
N PHE A 56 3.12 -6.26 -16.39
CA PHE A 56 4.44 -6.78 -16.70
C PHE A 56 5.52 -5.78 -16.28
N LYS A 57 6.72 -6.29 -15.99
CA LYS A 57 7.82 -5.43 -15.55
C LYS A 57 8.39 -4.66 -16.76
N GLU A 58 8.47 -3.35 -16.64
CA GLU A 58 9.29 -2.53 -17.50
C GLU A 58 10.76 -2.73 -17.07
N LEU A 59 11.60 -3.23 -17.99
CA LEU A 59 12.90 -3.78 -17.65
C LEU A 59 13.92 -2.74 -17.19
N GLU A 60 13.91 -1.54 -17.77
CA GLU A 60 14.87 -0.50 -17.43
C GLU A 60 14.67 0.01 -16.01
N SER A 61 13.43 0.38 -15.66
CA SER A 61 13.08 0.81 -14.29
C SER A 61 13.30 -0.30 -13.27
N PHE A 62 12.99 -1.55 -13.65
CA PHE A 62 13.23 -2.69 -12.77
C PHE A 62 14.72 -2.94 -12.53
N ASN A 63 15.55 -2.82 -13.56
CA ASN A 63 17.00 -2.93 -13.45
C ASN A 63 17.58 -1.82 -12.57
N VAL A 64 17.17 -0.57 -12.76
CA VAL A 64 17.64 0.55 -11.91
C VAL A 64 17.21 0.36 -10.45
N ALA A 65 16.00 -0.15 -10.20
CA ALA A 65 15.55 -0.48 -8.86
C ALA A 65 16.36 -1.62 -8.21
N LEU A 66 16.81 -2.60 -8.99
CA LEU A 66 17.70 -3.65 -8.51
C LEU A 66 19.11 -3.12 -8.18
N LEU A 67 19.65 -2.22 -9.00
CA LEU A 67 20.91 -1.55 -8.75
C LEU A 67 20.83 -0.62 -7.53
N GLY A 68 19.71 0.07 -7.36
CA GLY A 68 19.43 0.88 -6.17
C GLY A 68 19.46 0.04 -4.87
N LYS A 69 19.05 -1.23 -4.92
CA LYS A 69 19.19 -2.14 -3.79
C LYS A 69 20.65 -2.36 -3.38
N GLN A 70 21.59 -2.38 -4.32
CA GLN A 70 23.01 -2.50 -3.99
C GLN A 70 23.54 -1.23 -3.35
N THR A 71 23.14 -0.06 -3.87
CA THR A 71 23.47 1.24 -3.24
C THR A 71 22.93 1.29 -1.81
N TRP A 72 21.67 0.90 -1.60
CA TRP A 72 21.06 0.84 -0.27
C TRP A 72 21.83 -0.09 0.68
N ARG A 73 22.25 -1.26 0.18
CA ARG A 73 23.09 -2.19 0.95
C ARG A 73 24.41 -1.60 1.40
N ILE A 74 25.04 -0.77 0.56
CA ILE A 74 26.31 -0.08 0.91
C ILE A 74 26.06 0.95 2.03
N LEU A 75 24.91 1.65 2.00
CA LEU A 75 24.52 2.61 3.04
C LEU A 75 24.20 1.90 4.35
N GLU A 76 23.35 0.88 4.30
CA GLU A 76 22.85 0.18 5.49
C GLU A 76 23.93 -0.68 6.16
N ARG A 77 24.87 -1.23 5.37
CA ARG A 77 25.92 -2.15 5.83
C ARG A 77 27.31 -1.72 5.37
N PRO A 78 27.82 -0.57 5.85
CA PRO A 78 29.11 -0.02 5.39
C PRO A 78 30.31 -0.92 5.70
N HIS A 79 30.17 -1.84 6.65
CA HIS A 79 31.22 -2.79 7.03
C HIS A 79 31.23 -4.09 6.23
N CYS A 80 30.25 -4.33 5.34
CA CYS A 80 30.26 -5.53 4.51
C CYS A 80 31.40 -5.47 3.48
N LEU A 81 31.91 -6.63 3.05
CA LEU A 81 33.06 -6.74 2.15
C LEU A 81 32.89 -5.88 0.88
N MET A 82 31.72 -5.96 0.24
CA MET A 82 31.42 -5.19 -0.97
C MET A 82 31.53 -3.68 -0.71
N ALA A 83 30.93 -3.18 0.37
CA ALA A 83 30.98 -1.75 0.70
C ALA A 83 32.41 -1.27 0.98
N ARG A 84 33.18 -2.06 1.74
CA ARG A 84 34.58 -1.76 2.05
C ARG A 84 35.46 -1.73 0.81
N MET A 85 35.32 -2.71 -0.09
CA MET A 85 36.09 -2.75 -1.34
C MET A 85 35.77 -1.57 -2.26
N LEU A 86 34.47 -1.26 -2.42
CA LEU A 86 34.04 -0.15 -3.26
C LEU A 86 34.45 1.20 -2.65
N LYS A 87 34.34 1.36 -1.32
CA LYS A 87 34.76 2.55 -0.62
C LYS A 87 36.26 2.80 -0.81
N GLY A 88 37.12 1.82 -0.53
CA GLY A 88 38.56 1.96 -0.67
C GLY A 88 39.03 2.28 -2.09
N ARG A 89 38.27 1.86 -3.12
CA ARG A 89 38.65 2.07 -4.53
C ARG A 89 38.05 3.34 -5.15
N TYR A 90 36.79 3.73 -4.80
CA TYR A 90 36.07 4.75 -5.55
C TYR A 90 35.64 5.97 -4.74
N PHE A 91 35.55 5.87 -3.39
CA PHE A 91 35.11 6.98 -2.54
C PHE A 91 35.71 6.91 -1.11
N PRO A 92 37.05 6.87 -0.97
CA PRO A 92 37.71 6.64 0.34
C PRO A 92 37.31 7.70 1.38
N ASP A 93 37.21 8.97 0.97
CA ASP A 93 37.03 10.13 1.85
C ASP A 93 35.57 10.64 1.90
N THR A 94 34.68 10.03 1.13
CA THR A 94 33.29 10.47 1.02
C THR A 94 32.31 9.34 1.32
N ASN A 95 31.03 9.61 1.19
CA ASN A 95 30.00 8.56 1.20
C ASN A 95 29.53 8.27 -0.24
N ILE A 96 28.82 7.15 -0.42
CA ILE A 96 28.36 6.73 -1.75
C ILE A 96 27.44 7.76 -2.41
N MET A 97 26.72 8.58 -1.64
CA MET A 97 25.80 9.59 -2.18
C MET A 97 26.52 10.73 -2.87
N HIS A 98 27.75 11.04 -2.44
CA HIS A 98 28.59 12.08 -3.03
C HIS A 98 29.70 11.54 -3.93
N ALA A 99 29.80 10.20 -4.05
CA ALA A 99 30.82 9.56 -4.87
C ALA A 99 30.69 9.94 -6.35
N THR A 100 31.83 10.17 -7.00
CA THR A 100 31.92 10.48 -8.43
C THR A 100 32.21 9.23 -9.26
N GLN A 101 31.98 9.31 -10.57
CA GLN A 101 32.24 8.18 -11.44
C GLN A 101 33.74 7.86 -11.55
N GLY A 102 34.60 8.88 -11.59
CA GLY A 102 36.04 8.75 -11.82
C GLY A 102 36.39 8.26 -13.23
N GLN A 103 37.64 8.50 -13.65
CA GLN A 103 38.07 8.15 -15.01
C GLN A 103 38.25 6.64 -15.24
N LYS A 104 38.66 5.88 -14.22
CA LYS A 104 38.89 4.42 -14.29
C LYS A 104 37.79 3.61 -13.66
N ALA A 105 36.53 4.07 -13.77
CA ALA A 105 35.39 3.38 -13.23
C ALA A 105 35.07 2.07 -13.96
N SER A 106 34.94 0.96 -13.22
CA SER A 106 34.46 -0.29 -13.77
C SER A 106 33.00 -0.18 -14.21
N PHE A 107 32.57 -1.06 -15.11
CA PHE A 107 31.16 -1.10 -15.55
C PHE A 107 30.19 -1.34 -14.39
N ILE A 108 30.58 -2.19 -13.43
CA ILE A 108 29.80 -2.44 -12.20
C ILE A 108 29.63 -1.14 -11.40
N TRP A 109 30.70 -0.38 -11.20
CA TRP A 109 30.63 0.88 -10.47
C TRP A 109 29.72 1.89 -11.15
N LYS A 110 29.85 2.05 -12.46
CA LYS A 110 28.95 2.90 -13.27
C LYS A 110 27.49 2.48 -13.10
N SER A 111 27.23 1.17 -13.09
CA SER A 111 25.89 0.62 -12.91
C SER A 111 25.32 0.93 -11.51
N ILE A 112 26.12 0.79 -10.46
CA ILE A 112 25.71 1.12 -9.07
C ILE A 112 25.38 2.62 -8.96
N LEU A 113 26.13 3.50 -9.61
CA LEU A 113 25.86 4.93 -9.60
C LEU A 113 24.51 5.29 -10.25
N GLN A 114 24.09 4.57 -11.28
CA GLN A 114 22.72 4.70 -11.84
C GLN A 114 21.64 4.34 -10.81
N GLY A 115 21.87 3.27 -10.03
CA GLY A 115 20.98 2.90 -8.92
C GLY A 115 20.99 3.94 -7.79
N ARG A 116 22.15 4.55 -7.50
CA ARG A 116 22.29 5.63 -6.51
C ARG A 116 21.40 6.83 -6.84
N ASP A 117 21.36 7.22 -8.11
CA ASP A 117 20.58 8.40 -8.51
C ASP A 117 19.06 8.19 -8.27
N LEU A 118 18.58 6.96 -8.39
CA LEU A 118 17.23 6.61 -7.96
C LEU A 118 17.09 6.63 -6.43
N VAL A 119 18.08 6.11 -5.70
CA VAL A 119 18.05 6.12 -4.22
C VAL A 119 18.04 7.55 -3.69
N LYS A 120 18.79 8.49 -4.27
CA LYS A 120 18.75 9.91 -3.91
C LYS A 120 17.35 10.51 -3.97
N LYS A 121 16.56 10.16 -4.98
CA LYS A 121 15.19 10.66 -5.15
C LYS A 121 14.21 10.18 -4.05
N GLY A 122 14.50 9.07 -3.41
CA GLY A 122 13.62 8.47 -2.41
C GLY A 122 14.20 8.40 -0.99
N LEU A 123 15.43 8.83 -0.80
CA LEU A 123 16.07 8.90 0.50
C LEU A 123 15.54 10.11 1.27
N ARG A 124 15.27 9.93 2.56
CA ARG A 124 14.90 11.02 3.47
C ARG A 124 15.60 10.87 4.82
N TYR A 125 15.99 12.00 5.38
CA TYR A 125 16.51 12.09 6.73
C TYR A 125 15.36 12.31 7.73
N CYS A 126 15.37 11.59 8.83
CA CYS A 126 14.64 11.95 10.06
C CYS A 126 15.61 12.73 10.95
N VAL A 127 15.27 13.96 11.22
CA VAL A 127 16.08 14.87 12.03
C VAL A 127 16.14 14.35 13.47
N GLY A 128 17.35 14.03 13.94
CA GLY A 128 17.64 13.75 15.34
C GLY A 128 18.20 15.00 16.03
N ASN A 129 19.55 15.06 16.15
CA ASN A 129 20.26 16.25 16.62
C ASN A 129 20.54 17.29 15.52
N GLY A 130 20.26 16.96 14.26
CA GLY A 130 20.42 17.84 13.11
C GLY A 130 21.86 18.14 12.69
N THR A 131 22.85 17.47 13.27
CA THR A 131 24.27 17.77 13.03
C THR A 131 24.80 17.15 11.73
N GLN A 132 24.14 16.13 11.20
CA GLN A 132 24.56 15.45 9.98
C GLN A 132 23.69 15.80 8.76
N VAL A 133 22.66 16.61 8.93
CA VAL A 133 21.72 16.97 7.87
C VAL A 133 21.91 18.41 7.47
N ASN A 134 22.24 18.64 6.19
CA ASN A 134 22.28 19.98 5.62
C ASN A 134 20.87 20.46 5.31
N ALA A 135 20.50 21.65 5.83
CA ALA A 135 19.15 22.17 5.72
C ALA A 135 18.69 22.39 4.27
N TRP A 136 19.61 22.75 3.34
CA TRP A 136 19.28 23.15 1.98
C TRP A 136 19.54 22.10 0.90
N PHE A 137 20.31 21.05 1.21
CA PHE A 137 20.70 20.06 0.23
C PHE A 137 20.16 18.66 0.52
N ASP A 138 19.96 18.33 1.77
CA ASP A 138 19.45 17.01 2.16
C ASP A 138 17.91 16.97 2.18
N HIS A 139 17.34 15.85 1.78
CA HIS A 139 15.90 15.65 1.76
C HIS A 139 15.42 15.26 3.16
N TRP A 140 14.83 16.17 3.91
CA TRP A 140 14.32 15.89 5.25
C TRP A 140 12.85 16.28 5.46
N LEU A 141 12.25 17.06 4.56
CA LEU A 141 10.82 17.30 4.61
C LEU A 141 10.01 16.03 4.26
N PRO A 142 8.96 15.69 5.04
CA PRO A 142 8.12 14.51 4.81
C PRO A 142 7.06 14.72 3.71
N VAL A 143 7.43 15.35 2.62
CA VAL A 143 6.58 15.62 1.45
C VAL A 143 6.82 14.60 0.34
N HIS A 144 5.97 14.57 -0.67
CA HIS A 144 6.08 13.68 -1.82
C HIS A 144 6.32 14.46 -3.12
N PRO A 145 7.49 14.33 -3.76
CA PRO A 145 8.70 13.63 -3.33
C PRO A 145 9.39 14.32 -2.14
N PRO A 146 10.22 13.59 -1.36
CA PRO A 146 10.97 14.21 -0.28
C PRO A 146 11.96 15.24 -0.83
N ARG A 147 12.11 16.37 -0.16
CA ARG A 147 12.98 17.47 -0.59
C ARG A 147 13.49 18.28 0.61
N PRO A 148 14.50 19.13 0.44
CA PRO A 148 14.80 20.19 1.40
C PRO A 148 13.71 21.28 1.38
N PRO A 149 13.62 22.11 2.43
CA PRO A 149 12.81 23.32 2.39
C PRO A 149 13.38 24.35 1.41
N GLN A 150 12.53 25.23 0.91
CA GLN A 150 12.94 26.37 0.11
C GLN A 150 13.46 27.47 1.03
N LYS A 151 14.67 27.95 0.76
CA LYS A 151 15.28 29.03 1.52
C LYS A 151 14.88 30.41 0.99
N THR A 152 14.83 31.40 1.89
CA THR A 152 14.70 32.82 1.53
C THR A 152 16.04 33.39 1.04
N ASN A 153 16.02 34.60 0.51
CA ASN A 153 17.26 35.31 0.10
C ASN A 153 18.13 35.71 1.30
N GLU A 154 17.58 35.79 2.49
CA GLU A 154 18.29 36.16 3.74
C GLU A 154 18.98 34.96 4.39
N ALA A 155 18.67 33.74 3.95
CA ALA A 155 19.23 32.52 4.53
C ALA A 155 20.71 32.36 4.18
N PRO A 156 21.55 31.92 5.12
CA PRO A 156 22.95 31.57 4.86
C PRO A 156 23.05 30.48 3.78
N THR A 157 24.16 30.45 3.05
CA THR A 157 24.37 29.51 1.94
C THR A 157 24.49 28.06 2.40
N THR A 158 25.00 27.84 3.59
CA THR A 158 25.17 26.51 4.19
C THR A 158 24.73 26.57 5.64
N VAL A 159 23.76 25.73 6.01
CA VAL A 159 23.19 25.65 7.36
C VAL A 159 22.94 24.18 7.68
N MET A 160 23.36 23.75 8.85
CA MET A 160 22.97 22.43 9.37
C MET A 160 21.60 22.54 10.05
N VAL A 161 20.80 21.49 10.01
CA VAL A 161 19.47 21.50 10.64
C VAL A 161 19.55 21.78 12.14
N SER A 162 20.66 21.41 12.81
CA SER A 162 20.92 21.75 14.21
C SER A 162 20.92 23.26 14.49
N GLU A 163 21.27 24.10 13.51
CA GLU A 163 21.27 25.55 13.64
C GLU A 163 19.86 26.17 13.57
N LEU A 164 18.88 25.41 13.03
CA LEU A 164 17.46 25.76 13.00
C LEU A 164 16.74 25.39 14.31
N LEU A 165 17.42 24.71 15.23
CA LEU A 165 16.89 24.34 16.54
C LEU A 165 17.16 25.46 17.55
N ASN A 166 16.33 25.51 18.60
CA ASN A 166 16.53 26.41 19.71
C ASN A 166 17.79 26.04 20.53
N SER A 167 18.22 26.88 21.43
CA SER A 167 19.42 26.69 22.27
C SER A 167 19.43 25.40 23.09
N THR A 168 18.25 24.85 23.39
CA THR A 168 18.11 23.60 24.14
C THR A 168 17.97 22.38 23.23
N HIS A 169 17.98 22.54 21.91
CA HIS A 169 17.73 21.51 20.88
C HIS A 169 16.43 20.70 21.11
N SER A 170 15.48 21.30 21.85
CA SER A 170 14.22 20.65 22.20
C SER A 170 13.06 20.99 21.28
N ASP A 171 13.16 22.09 20.56
CA ASP A 171 12.17 22.55 19.59
C ASP A 171 12.84 23.42 18.51
N TRP A 172 12.09 23.83 17.51
CA TRP A 172 12.51 24.70 16.43
C TRP A 172 12.70 26.15 16.92
N ASP A 173 13.68 26.85 16.37
CA ASP A 173 13.84 28.29 16.53
C ASP A 173 12.91 29.01 15.53
N HIS A 174 11.74 29.39 16.00
CA HIS A 174 10.72 30.02 15.16
C HIS A 174 11.20 31.29 14.45
N THR A 175 12.06 32.08 15.11
CA THR A 175 12.63 33.30 14.52
C THR A 175 13.48 32.99 13.29
N LYS A 176 14.33 31.98 13.39
CA LYS A 176 15.17 31.54 12.25
C LYS A 176 14.34 30.86 11.16
N LEU A 177 13.33 30.07 11.53
CA LEU A 177 12.45 29.43 10.54
C LEU A 177 11.75 30.49 9.68
N ASP A 178 11.15 31.49 10.33
CA ASP A 178 10.39 32.55 9.64
C ASP A 178 11.31 33.48 8.81
N ALA A 179 12.60 33.65 9.21
CA ALA A 179 13.58 34.43 8.47
C ALA A 179 14.21 33.67 7.28
N TRP A 180 14.50 32.37 7.45
CA TRP A 180 15.35 31.63 6.49
C TRP A 180 14.58 30.65 5.60
N ILE A 181 13.35 30.31 5.92
CA ILE A 181 12.53 29.34 5.17
C ILE A 181 11.31 30.05 4.61
N VAL A 182 10.91 29.70 3.38
CA VAL A 182 9.69 30.22 2.75
C VAL A 182 8.46 29.78 3.56
N GLN A 183 7.49 30.69 3.75
CA GLN A 183 6.34 30.50 4.65
C GLN A 183 5.57 29.19 4.42
N GLU A 184 5.46 28.75 3.17
CA GLU A 184 4.81 27.48 2.80
C GLU A 184 5.46 26.26 3.44
N ASP A 185 6.79 26.27 3.61
CA ASP A 185 7.56 25.17 4.21
C ASP A 185 7.71 25.33 5.73
N VAL A 186 7.59 26.53 6.27
CA VAL A 186 7.69 26.79 7.72
C VAL A 186 6.67 25.94 8.49
N GLU A 187 5.42 25.90 8.05
CA GLU A 187 4.38 25.11 8.70
C GLU A 187 4.67 23.59 8.65
N ILE A 188 5.27 23.12 7.55
CA ILE A 188 5.69 21.72 7.43
C ILE A 188 6.80 21.41 8.43
N VAL A 189 7.79 22.31 8.54
CA VAL A 189 8.92 22.15 9.47
C VAL A 189 8.45 22.19 10.92
N LYS A 190 7.59 23.13 11.30
CA LYS A 190 7.01 23.24 12.65
C LYS A 190 6.29 21.96 13.09
N ASN A 191 5.70 21.23 12.14
CA ASN A 191 5.02 19.95 12.41
C ASN A 191 5.97 18.76 12.55
N ILE A 192 7.25 18.89 12.15
CA ILE A 192 8.24 17.83 12.36
C ILE A 192 8.62 17.81 13.84
N LYS A 193 8.34 16.70 14.51
CA LYS A 193 8.71 16.53 15.91
C LYS A 193 10.23 16.42 16.03
N VAL A 194 10.81 17.28 16.84
CA VAL A 194 12.21 17.20 17.28
C VAL A 194 12.23 16.63 18.69
N CYS A 195 13.22 15.82 19.01
CA CYS A 195 13.41 15.23 20.32
C CYS A 195 14.65 15.82 20.98
N ALA A 196 14.54 16.24 22.25
CA ALA A 196 15.64 16.76 23.03
C ALA A 196 16.75 15.72 23.34
N SER A 197 16.55 14.45 22.96
CA SER A 197 17.60 13.44 23.06
C SER A 197 18.69 13.73 22.01
N ALA A 198 19.95 13.69 22.42
CA ALA A 198 21.13 13.89 21.56
C ALA A 198 21.35 12.73 20.54
N ASP A 199 20.28 12.09 20.12
CA ASP A 199 20.33 10.95 19.20
C ASP A 199 20.70 11.43 17.79
N GLU A 200 21.44 10.60 17.07
CA GLU A 200 21.87 10.87 15.70
C GLU A 200 20.70 10.94 14.72
N ASP A 201 20.93 11.65 13.61
CA ASP A 201 20.00 11.71 12.49
C ASP A 201 19.85 10.33 11.84
N LEU A 202 18.64 9.98 11.41
CA LEU A 202 18.38 8.68 10.81
C LEU A 202 18.09 8.82 9.30
N VAL A 203 18.74 8.00 8.50
CA VAL A 203 18.47 7.88 7.07
C VAL A 203 17.48 6.75 6.80
N GLY A 204 16.45 7.03 6.00
CA GLY A 204 15.47 6.03 5.65
C GLY A 204 14.92 6.18 4.23
N TRP A 205 14.27 5.13 3.76
CA TRP A 205 13.58 5.12 2.48
C TRP A 205 12.16 5.66 2.64
N HIS A 206 11.88 6.80 2.03
CA HIS A 206 10.61 7.52 2.19
C HIS A 206 9.37 6.72 1.75
N TYR A 207 9.49 5.86 0.75
CA TYR A 207 8.38 5.16 0.10
C TYR A 207 8.00 3.83 0.76
N THR A 208 8.46 3.58 1.99
CA THR A 208 8.02 2.44 2.81
C THR A 208 7.76 2.88 4.24
N LYS A 209 6.78 2.29 4.90
CA LYS A 209 6.50 2.57 6.31
C LYS A 209 7.70 2.25 7.21
N SER A 210 8.44 1.20 6.91
CA SER A 210 9.59 0.76 7.70
C SER A 210 10.84 1.63 7.50
N GLY A 211 10.89 2.50 6.51
CA GLY A 211 12.11 3.23 6.12
C GLY A 211 13.14 2.35 5.42
N ILE A 212 12.85 1.09 5.15
CA ILE A 212 13.75 0.14 4.49
C ILE A 212 13.47 0.13 2.99
N TYR A 213 14.53 0.20 2.18
CA TYR A 213 14.41 0.12 0.73
C TYR A 213 13.84 -1.22 0.26
N THR A 214 12.86 -1.18 -0.62
CA THR A 214 12.36 -2.35 -1.33
C THR A 214 12.43 -2.13 -2.83
N VAL A 215 12.79 -3.17 -3.59
CA VAL A 215 12.80 -3.10 -5.06
C VAL A 215 11.42 -2.72 -5.61
N ARG A 216 10.34 -3.12 -4.93
CA ARG A 216 8.96 -2.79 -5.32
C ARG A 216 8.68 -1.29 -5.25
N SER A 217 9.02 -0.64 -4.14
CA SER A 217 8.80 0.80 -3.96
C SER A 217 9.73 1.64 -4.85
N ALA A 218 10.97 1.19 -5.04
CA ALA A 218 11.92 1.84 -5.92
C ALA A 218 11.54 1.70 -7.41
N TYR A 219 11.04 0.55 -7.82
CA TYR A 219 10.49 0.35 -9.16
C TYR A 219 9.30 1.29 -9.41
N TRP A 220 8.41 1.42 -8.43
CA TRP A 220 7.32 2.39 -8.51
C TRP A 220 7.84 3.82 -8.69
N LEU A 221 8.83 4.22 -7.88
CA LEU A 221 9.45 5.55 -7.98
C LEU A 221 10.09 5.77 -9.35
N ALA A 222 10.86 4.80 -9.86
CA ALA A 222 11.51 4.89 -11.17
C ALA A 222 10.49 5.13 -12.30
N GLN A 223 9.34 4.45 -12.27
CA GLN A 223 8.28 4.64 -13.26
C GLN A 223 7.60 6.02 -13.17
N HIS A 224 7.45 6.59 -11.96
CA HIS A 224 6.76 7.87 -11.76
C HIS A 224 7.69 9.09 -11.85
N THR A 225 9.00 8.89 -11.89
CA THR A 225 10.00 9.95 -12.08
C THR A 225 10.67 9.91 -13.45
N SER A 226 10.23 9.04 -14.34
CA SER A 226 10.66 8.98 -15.73
C SER A 226 9.99 10.11 -16.52
N ASP A 227 10.78 10.88 -17.27
CA ASP A 227 10.29 11.95 -18.14
C ASP A 227 9.59 11.42 -19.41
N MET A 228 9.44 10.11 -19.55
CA MET A 228 8.76 9.49 -20.70
C MET A 228 7.25 9.61 -20.56
N ASN A 229 6.60 10.10 -21.61
CA ASN A 229 5.15 10.06 -21.69
C ASN A 229 4.64 8.62 -21.52
N PRO A 230 3.72 8.37 -20.59
CA PRO A 230 3.22 7.03 -20.38
C PRO A 230 2.54 6.52 -21.67
N PRO A 231 2.73 5.24 -22.04
CA PRO A 231 2.09 4.67 -23.21
C PRO A 231 0.57 4.70 -23.03
N ARG A 232 -0.17 4.90 -24.14
CA ARG A 232 -1.63 4.87 -24.09
C ARG A 232 -2.11 3.49 -23.61
N PRO A 233 -3.01 3.43 -22.62
CA PRO A 233 -3.52 2.16 -22.14
C PRO A 233 -4.26 1.38 -23.25
N PRO A 234 -4.35 0.05 -23.15
CA PRO A 234 -5.22 -0.74 -24.01
C PRO A 234 -6.66 -0.22 -23.95
N PRO A 235 -7.43 -0.22 -25.06
CA PRO A 235 -8.80 0.28 -25.11
C PRO A 235 -9.73 -0.47 -24.13
N GLY A 236 -10.90 0.11 -23.84
CA GLY A 236 -11.91 -0.42 -22.94
C GLY A 236 -11.92 0.27 -21.57
N ASN A 237 -13.05 0.18 -20.88
CA ASN A 237 -13.33 0.88 -19.63
C ASN A 237 -12.36 0.49 -18.49
N PRO A 238 -11.61 1.45 -17.89
CA PRO A 238 -10.61 1.16 -16.86
C PRO A 238 -11.20 0.57 -15.58
N GLU A 239 -12.40 1.02 -15.16
CA GLU A 239 -13.06 0.51 -13.94
C GLU A 239 -13.43 -0.97 -14.10
N LEU A 240 -14.00 -1.34 -15.24
CA LEU A 240 -14.34 -2.74 -15.52
C LEU A 240 -13.08 -3.62 -15.55
N LYS A 241 -11.97 -3.12 -16.10
CA LYS A 241 -10.69 -3.83 -16.04
C LYS A 241 -10.18 -4.03 -14.61
N GLN A 242 -10.35 -3.03 -13.73
CA GLN A 242 -10.03 -3.20 -12.32
C GLN A 242 -10.93 -4.23 -11.64
N MET A 243 -12.23 -4.27 -11.98
CA MET A 243 -13.15 -5.29 -11.49
C MET A 243 -12.71 -6.70 -11.88
N ILE A 244 -12.23 -6.92 -13.11
CA ILE A 244 -11.77 -8.23 -13.59
C ILE A 244 -10.73 -8.83 -12.63
N TRP A 245 -9.74 -8.03 -12.20
CA TRP A 245 -8.67 -8.54 -11.33
C TRP A 245 -9.12 -8.83 -9.90
N LYS A 246 -10.32 -8.36 -9.52
CA LYS A 246 -10.95 -8.65 -8.23
C LYS A 246 -11.90 -9.86 -8.30
N LEU A 247 -12.22 -10.35 -9.48
CA LEU A 247 -13.09 -11.52 -9.65
C LEU A 247 -12.48 -12.75 -8.98
N LYS A 248 -13.25 -13.43 -8.18
CA LYS A 248 -12.89 -14.71 -7.56
C LYS A 248 -13.12 -15.85 -8.55
N THR A 249 -12.28 -15.97 -9.55
CA THR A 249 -12.39 -16.97 -10.62
C THR A 249 -11.01 -17.36 -11.14
N ALA A 250 -10.94 -18.35 -12.04
CA ALA A 250 -9.68 -18.83 -12.60
C ALA A 250 -8.90 -17.72 -13.33
N PRO A 251 -7.57 -17.63 -13.19
CA PRO A 251 -6.75 -16.60 -13.85
C PRO A 251 -6.94 -16.55 -15.37
N LYS A 252 -7.16 -17.72 -16.01
CA LYS A 252 -7.47 -17.79 -17.46
C LYS A 252 -8.75 -17.04 -17.83
N ILE A 253 -9.74 -17.05 -16.95
CA ILE A 253 -11.02 -16.34 -17.17
C ILE A 253 -10.83 -14.83 -16.96
N GLN A 254 -10.08 -14.41 -15.95
CA GLN A 254 -9.73 -12.99 -15.77
C GLN A 254 -9.00 -12.45 -17.00
N HIS A 255 -7.99 -13.16 -17.49
CA HIS A 255 -7.24 -12.78 -18.69
C HIS A 255 -8.14 -12.75 -19.95
N PHE A 256 -9.04 -13.72 -20.09
CA PHE A 256 -10.00 -13.75 -21.19
C PHE A 256 -10.95 -12.54 -21.14
N CYS A 257 -11.51 -12.19 -19.99
CA CYS A 257 -12.35 -11.01 -19.83
C CYS A 257 -11.58 -9.71 -20.11
N TRP A 258 -10.31 -9.65 -19.71
CA TRP A 258 -9.45 -8.51 -20.05
C TRP A 258 -9.23 -8.39 -21.56
N ARG A 259 -8.97 -9.49 -22.26
CA ARG A 259 -8.86 -9.50 -23.72
C ARG A 259 -10.15 -9.06 -24.40
N MET A 260 -11.28 -9.50 -23.89
CA MET A 260 -12.61 -9.13 -24.38
C MET A 260 -12.84 -7.62 -24.30
N LEU A 261 -12.61 -7.02 -23.11
CA LEU A 261 -12.76 -5.58 -22.91
C LEU A 261 -11.73 -4.74 -23.67
N SER A 262 -10.55 -5.29 -23.92
CA SER A 262 -9.47 -4.59 -24.63
C SER A 262 -9.54 -4.74 -26.16
N GLY A 263 -10.56 -5.42 -26.72
CA GLY A 263 -10.64 -5.67 -28.15
C GLY A 263 -9.52 -6.57 -28.68
N ALA A 264 -9.00 -7.47 -27.84
CA ALA A 264 -7.91 -8.40 -28.17
C ALA A 264 -8.39 -9.84 -28.40
N LEU A 265 -9.66 -10.03 -28.70
CA LEU A 265 -10.20 -11.30 -29.17
C LEU A 265 -10.22 -11.33 -30.70
N THR A 266 -9.97 -12.51 -31.26
CA THR A 266 -9.99 -12.75 -32.71
C THR A 266 -11.42 -12.93 -33.25
N THR A 267 -12.28 -11.93 -33.04
CA THR A 267 -13.63 -11.89 -33.58
C THR A 267 -13.60 -11.46 -35.06
N GLY A 268 -14.65 -11.73 -35.84
CA GLY A 268 -14.71 -11.43 -37.27
C GLY A 268 -14.48 -9.95 -37.55
N ASP A 269 -15.11 -9.06 -36.80
CA ASP A 269 -14.95 -7.61 -36.93
C ASP A 269 -13.53 -7.15 -36.64
N THR A 270 -12.88 -7.68 -35.60
CA THR A 270 -11.49 -7.32 -35.25
C THR A 270 -10.49 -7.86 -36.28
N LEU A 271 -10.73 -9.03 -36.84
CA LEU A 271 -9.91 -9.59 -37.93
C LEU A 271 -10.08 -8.79 -39.22
N ARG A 272 -11.29 -8.35 -39.55
CA ARG A 272 -11.56 -7.47 -40.72
C ARG A 272 -10.87 -6.11 -40.52
N TYR A 273 -10.99 -5.51 -39.35
CA TYR A 273 -10.29 -4.26 -39.03
C TYR A 273 -8.77 -4.37 -39.19
N ARG A 274 -8.21 -5.54 -38.96
CA ARG A 274 -6.79 -5.82 -39.14
C ARG A 274 -6.41 -6.32 -40.54
N HIS A 275 -7.32 -6.29 -41.48
CA HIS A 275 -7.13 -6.75 -42.89
C HIS A 275 -6.69 -8.23 -43.02
N ILE A 276 -7.05 -9.08 -42.03
CA ILE A 276 -6.73 -10.52 -42.05
C ILE A 276 -7.80 -11.31 -42.75
N THR A 277 -9.05 -10.87 -42.67
CA THR A 277 -10.19 -11.43 -43.43
C THR A 277 -11.00 -10.32 -44.07
N SER A 278 -11.63 -10.60 -45.20
CA SER A 278 -12.62 -9.72 -45.82
C SER A 278 -14.02 -9.92 -45.22
N ASP A 279 -14.30 -11.10 -44.71
CA ASP A 279 -15.59 -11.51 -44.18
C ASP A 279 -15.58 -11.50 -42.65
N ALA A 280 -16.49 -10.73 -42.06
CA ALA A 280 -16.69 -10.66 -40.63
C ALA A 280 -17.98 -11.36 -40.17
N LEU A 281 -18.71 -12.02 -41.08
CA LEU A 281 -20.02 -12.63 -40.79
C LEU A 281 -19.93 -13.74 -39.73
N CYS A 282 -20.86 -13.74 -38.81
CA CYS A 282 -20.94 -14.78 -37.78
C CYS A 282 -21.25 -16.15 -38.41
N LYS A 283 -20.32 -17.09 -38.32
CA LYS A 283 -20.45 -18.44 -38.90
C LYS A 283 -21.51 -19.31 -38.21
N ARG A 284 -22.18 -18.81 -37.14
CA ARG A 284 -23.28 -19.53 -36.47
C ARG A 284 -24.63 -19.14 -36.98
N CYS A 285 -24.95 -17.86 -36.99
CA CYS A 285 -26.25 -17.38 -37.45
C CYS A 285 -26.24 -16.95 -38.93
N CYS A 286 -25.08 -16.64 -39.48
CA CYS A 286 -24.91 -16.14 -40.87
C CYS A 286 -25.77 -14.90 -41.18
N GLN A 287 -26.09 -14.07 -40.18
CA GLN A 287 -26.98 -12.92 -40.32
C GLN A 287 -26.29 -11.60 -40.03
N GLU A 288 -25.43 -11.56 -39.04
CA GLU A 288 -24.77 -10.34 -38.56
C GLU A 288 -23.24 -10.52 -38.47
N ASP A 289 -22.52 -9.40 -38.45
CA ASP A 289 -21.09 -9.40 -38.22
C ASP A 289 -20.77 -9.98 -36.82
N GLU A 290 -19.72 -10.79 -36.74
CA GLU A 290 -19.24 -11.38 -35.52
C GLU A 290 -18.49 -10.32 -34.70
N THR A 291 -19.23 -9.40 -34.07
CA THR A 291 -18.71 -8.48 -33.06
C THR A 291 -18.63 -9.17 -31.69
N THR A 292 -17.86 -8.61 -30.75
CA THR A 292 -17.77 -9.17 -29.40
C THR A 292 -19.17 -9.25 -28.74
N ILE A 293 -20.00 -8.20 -28.86
CA ILE A 293 -21.34 -8.21 -28.26
C ILE A 293 -22.27 -9.21 -28.95
N HIS A 294 -22.21 -9.31 -30.30
CA HIS A 294 -22.98 -10.30 -31.03
C HIS A 294 -22.63 -11.71 -30.60
N LEU A 295 -21.34 -12.06 -30.62
CA LEU A 295 -20.84 -13.40 -30.31
C LEU A 295 -21.28 -13.89 -28.93
N PHE A 296 -21.19 -13.04 -27.89
CA PHE A 296 -21.41 -13.46 -26.51
C PHE A 296 -22.85 -13.27 -26.02
N PHE A 297 -23.64 -12.39 -26.65
CA PHE A 297 -24.95 -12.02 -26.15
C PHE A 297 -26.07 -12.00 -27.20
N ASN A 298 -25.82 -11.45 -28.40
CA ASN A 298 -26.89 -11.15 -29.35
C ASN A 298 -27.15 -12.27 -30.37
N CYS A 299 -26.15 -13.11 -30.65
CA CYS A 299 -26.36 -14.28 -31.49
C CYS A 299 -27.40 -15.22 -30.90
N ASP A 300 -28.29 -15.78 -31.75
CA ASP A 300 -29.34 -16.69 -31.28
C ASP A 300 -28.82 -17.88 -30.47
N TYR A 301 -27.64 -18.36 -30.86
CA TYR A 301 -26.94 -19.37 -30.09
C TYR A 301 -26.57 -18.89 -28.66
N ALA A 302 -26.01 -17.72 -28.54
CA ALA A 302 -25.65 -17.15 -27.23
C ALA A 302 -26.89 -16.90 -26.39
N ARG A 303 -27.95 -16.34 -27.01
CA ARG A 303 -29.24 -16.13 -26.34
C ARG A 303 -29.84 -17.44 -25.82
N ALA A 304 -29.75 -18.53 -26.58
CA ALA A 304 -30.22 -19.85 -26.13
C ALA A 304 -29.44 -20.34 -24.90
N VAL A 305 -28.10 -20.17 -24.88
CA VAL A 305 -27.26 -20.52 -23.72
C VAL A 305 -27.67 -19.71 -22.48
N TRP A 306 -27.81 -18.37 -22.62
CA TRP A 306 -28.17 -17.49 -21.51
C TRP A 306 -29.59 -17.78 -20.96
N ARG A 307 -30.58 -18.00 -21.84
CA ARG A 307 -31.93 -18.37 -21.43
C ARG A 307 -31.96 -19.71 -20.67
N GLY A 308 -31.24 -20.72 -21.18
CA GLY A 308 -31.11 -22.02 -20.55
C GLY A 308 -30.35 -22.00 -19.23
N ALA A 309 -29.54 -20.99 -18.99
CA ALA A 309 -28.83 -20.81 -17.73
C ALA A 309 -29.72 -20.27 -16.60
N GLY A 310 -30.84 -19.60 -16.92
CA GLY A 310 -31.76 -19.06 -15.91
C GLY A 310 -31.14 -17.99 -15.01
N ILE A 311 -30.20 -17.17 -15.51
CA ILE A 311 -29.53 -16.14 -14.71
C ILE A 311 -30.50 -14.97 -14.52
N PRO A 312 -30.82 -14.58 -13.28
CA PRO A 312 -31.83 -13.57 -12.96
C PRO A 312 -31.29 -12.14 -13.16
N ASN A 313 -30.82 -11.82 -14.37
CA ASN A 313 -30.40 -10.46 -14.71
C ASN A 313 -30.88 -10.07 -16.09
N PRO A 314 -31.90 -9.21 -16.22
CA PRO A 314 -32.50 -8.81 -17.49
C PRO A 314 -31.46 -8.16 -18.43
N LEU A 315 -30.45 -7.45 -17.90
CA LEU A 315 -29.42 -6.79 -18.72
C LEU A 315 -28.60 -7.79 -19.56
N VAL A 316 -28.45 -9.04 -19.12
CA VAL A 316 -27.71 -10.06 -19.89
C VAL A 316 -28.48 -10.44 -21.15
N ILE A 317 -29.82 -10.47 -21.08
CA ILE A 317 -30.73 -10.89 -22.18
C ILE A 317 -31.14 -9.70 -23.05
N ASP A 318 -31.11 -8.48 -22.51
CA ASP A 318 -31.47 -7.26 -23.24
C ASP A 318 -30.56 -7.04 -24.44
N SER A 319 -31.12 -7.01 -25.64
CA SER A 319 -30.37 -6.81 -26.89
C SER A 319 -29.87 -5.37 -27.10
N THR A 320 -30.44 -4.40 -26.40
CA THR A 320 -30.12 -2.97 -26.52
C THR A 320 -28.97 -2.55 -25.60
N ALA A 321 -28.72 -3.30 -24.54
CA ALA A 321 -27.67 -3.00 -23.58
C ALA A 321 -26.25 -3.14 -24.19
N THR A 322 -25.37 -2.21 -23.84
CA THR A 322 -23.97 -2.20 -24.31
C THR A 322 -23.18 -3.38 -23.72
N LEU A 323 -22.08 -3.76 -24.40
CA LEU A 323 -21.15 -4.78 -23.91
C LEU A 323 -20.68 -4.50 -22.49
N GLU A 324 -20.32 -3.23 -22.19
CA GLU A 324 -19.83 -2.81 -20.89
C GLU A 324 -20.90 -2.95 -19.80
N ALA A 325 -22.16 -2.59 -20.11
CA ALA A 325 -23.28 -2.75 -19.18
C ALA A 325 -23.53 -4.24 -18.85
N LYS A 326 -23.51 -5.10 -19.86
CA LYS A 326 -23.67 -6.55 -19.71
C LYS A 326 -22.55 -7.17 -18.86
N LEU A 327 -21.29 -6.78 -19.13
CA LEU A 327 -20.14 -7.28 -18.37
C LEU A 327 -20.16 -6.75 -16.93
N ARG A 328 -20.53 -5.49 -16.71
CA ARG A 328 -20.69 -4.93 -15.36
C ARG A 328 -21.73 -5.73 -14.55
N ALA A 329 -22.87 -6.05 -15.17
CA ALA A 329 -23.90 -6.88 -14.55
C ALA A 329 -23.36 -8.28 -14.17
N ILE A 330 -22.63 -8.93 -15.07
CA ILE A 330 -22.01 -10.24 -14.82
C ILE A 330 -20.97 -10.16 -13.69
N PHE A 331 -20.10 -9.15 -13.72
CA PHE A 331 -19.05 -9.02 -12.70
C PHE A 331 -19.62 -8.71 -11.30
N SER A 332 -20.73 -7.98 -11.22
CA SER A 332 -21.41 -7.75 -9.94
C SER A 332 -21.99 -9.05 -9.32
N LEU A 333 -22.41 -10.01 -10.13
CA LEU A 333 -22.85 -11.32 -9.66
C LEU A 333 -21.75 -12.15 -8.99
N ASN A 334 -20.47 -11.82 -9.23
CA ASN A 334 -19.35 -12.50 -8.58
C ASN A 334 -19.29 -12.28 -7.05
N SER A 335 -20.01 -11.31 -6.53
CA SER A 335 -20.20 -11.07 -5.09
C SER A 335 -21.44 -11.80 -4.52
N SER A 336 -22.19 -12.52 -5.34
CA SER A 336 -23.39 -13.25 -4.90
C SER A 336 -23.05 -14.33 -3.86
N PRO A 337 -23.89 -14.55 -2.84
CA PRO A 337 -23.75 -15.66 -1.93
C PRO A 337 -23.90 -17.01 -2.63
N THR A 338 -24.72 -17.07 -3.69
CA THR A 338 -24.96 -18.30 -4.46
C THR A 338 -23.77 -18.58 -5.39
N ILE A 339 -23.08 -19.69 -5.15
CA ILE A 339 -21.91 -20.14 -5.92
C ILE A 339 -22.22 -20.23 -7.41
N TYR A 340 -23.38 -20.75 -7.75
CA TYR A 340 -23.86 -20.88 -9.12
C TYR A 340 -23.90 -19.54 -9.86
N LEU A 341 -24.47 -18.51 -9.26
CA LEU A 341 -24.50 -17.15 -9.84
C LEU A 341 -23.12 -16.49 -9.89
N ARG A 342 -22.26 -16.84 -8.95
CA ARG A 342 -20.91 -16.28 -8.85
C ARG A 342 -20.00 -16.73 -9.99
N GLN A 343 -20.02 -18.00 -10.36
CA GLN A 343 -19.08 -18.61 -11.30
C GLN A 343 -19.68 -18.82 -12.69
N LEU A 344 -20.90 -19.34 -12.77
CA LEU A 344 -21.47 -19.78 -14.03
C LEU A 344 -21.46 -18.74 -15.16
N PRO A 345 -21.81 -17.44 -14.95
CA PRO A 345 -21.81 -16.46 -16.02
C PRO A 345 -20.45 -16.30 -16.71
N LEU A 346 -19.39 -16.34 -15.91
CA LEU A 346 -18.02 -16.20 -16.41
C LEU A 346 -17.59 -17.42 -17.24
N TRP A 347 -17.98 -18.61 -16.80
CA TRP A 347 -17.70 -19.84 -17.53
C TRP A 347 -18.59 -20.01 -18.77
N ILE A 348 -19.79 -19.44 -18.81
CA ILE A 348 -20.61 -19.35 -20.03
C ILE A 348 -19.88 -18.55 -21.11
N LEU A 349 -19.37 -17.35 -20.79
CA LEU A 349 -18.59 -16.55 -21.73
C LEU A 349 -17.40 -17.34 -22.30
N TRP A 350 -16.67 -18.01 -21.43
CA TRP A 350 -15.54 -18.85 -21.84
C TRP A 350 -15.94 -20.00 -22.74
N ARG A 351 -17.03 -20.70 -22.41
CA ARG A 351 -17.50 -21.85 -23.21
C ARG A 351 -18.12 -21.45 -24.53
N ILE A 352 -18.80 -20.32 -24.64
CA ILE A 352 -19.24 -19.73 -25.91
C ILE A 352 -18.01 -19.47 -26.81
N TRP A 353 -16.94 -18.85 -26.24
CA TRP A 353 -15.70 -18.63 -26.95
C TRP A 353 -15.03 -19.94 -27.44
N LYS A 354 -14.93 -20.94 -26.58
CA LYS A 354 -14.39 -22.25 -26.94
C LYS A 354 -15.22 -22.93 -28.03
N SER A 355 -16.53 -22.93 -27.90
CA SER A 355 -17.44 -23.51 -28.86
C SER A 355 -17.36 -22.82 -30.23
N ARG A 356 -17.21 -21.47 -30.26
CA ARG A 356 -16.97 -20.71 -31.48
C ARG A 356 -15.65 -21.11 -32.16
N ASN A 357 -14.59 -21.24 -31.38
CA ASN A 357 -13.27 -21.63 -31.90
C ASN A 357 -13.31 -23.06 -32.47
N THR A 358 -14.00 -23.98 -31.79
CA THR A 358 -14.22 -25.34 -32.30
C THR A 358 -14.93 -25.34 -33.67
N LEU A 359 -15.94 -24.48 -33.82
CA LEU A 359 -16.64 -24.32 -35.08
C LEU A 359 -15.72 -23.76 -36.17
N ASN A 360 -14.99 -22.67 -35.86
CA ASN A 360 -14.18 -21.96 -36.84
C ASN A 360 -12.95 -22.75 -37.33
N TYR A 361 -12.28 -23.46 -36.41
CA TYR A 361 -11.00 -24.13 -36.71
C TYR A 361 -11.13 -25.63 -36.90
N GLN A 362 -12.13 -26.29 -36.27
CA GLN A 362 -12.33 -27.73 -36.37
C GLN A 362 -13.60 -28.11 -37.16
N ARG A 363 -14.41 -27.13 -37.58
CA ARG A 363 -15.69 -27.31 -38.27
C ARG A 363 -16.68 -28.20 -37.52
N LYS A 364 -16.56 -28.29 -36.16
CA LYS A 364 -17.47 -29.08 -35.33
C LYS A 364 -18.50 -28.18 -34.67
N HIS A 365 -19.78 -28.53 -34.87
CA HIS A 365 -20.89 -27.87 -34.19
C HIS A 365 -21.09 -28.42 -32.78
N ILE A 366 -21.08 -27.56 -31.79
CA ILE A 366 -21.44 -27.90 -30.41
C ILE A 366 -22.79 -27.25 -30.10
N SER A 367 -23.75 -28.02 -29.64
CA SER A 367 -25.08 -27.50 -29.29
C SER A 367 -25.00 -26.51 -28.11
N TRP A 368 -25.99 -25.63 -28.00
CA TRP A 368 -26.06 -24.70 -26.89
C TRP A 368 -26.26 -25.44 -25.54
N GLN A 369 -27.02 -26.56 -25.51
CA GLN A 369 -27.19 -27.38 -24.33
C GLN A 369 -25.85 -27.96 -23.87
N THR A 370 -25.06 -28.50 -24.79
CA THR A 370 -23.72 -29.03 -24.46
C THR A 370 -22.80 -27.93 -23.95
N THR A 371 -22.83 -26.74 -24.56
CA THR A 371 -22.06 -25.58 -24.10
C THR A 371 -22.43 -25.17 -22.69
N LEU A 372 -23.72 -25.12 -22.38
CA LEU A 372 -24.21 -24.80 -21.03
C LEU A 372 -23.82 -25.87 -20.01
N ARG A 373 -24.00 -27.16 -20.37
CA ARG A 373 -23.60 -28.29 -19.50
C ARG A 373 -22.11 -28.22 -19.15
N LEU A 374 -21.25 -27.98 -20.13
CA LEU A 374 -19.82 -27.85 -19.91
C LEU A 374 -19.48 -26.59 -19.09
N ALA A 375 -20.20 -25.48 -19.25
CA ALA A 375 -20.00 -24.29 -18.42
C ALA A 375 -20.35 -24.55 -16.96
N LYS A 376 -21.45 -25.28 -16.70
CA LYS A 376 -21.85 -25.71 -15.34
C LYS A 376 -20.79 -26.62 -14.72
N GLN A 377 -20.31 -27.59 -15.48
CA GLN A 377 -19.25 -28.51 -15.03
C GLN A 377 -17.98 -27.75 -14.64
N ASP A 378 -17.44 -26.89 -15.53
CA ASP A 378 -16.24 -26.10 -15.25
C ASP A 378 -16.41 -25.20 -13.99
N ALA A 379 -17.58 -24.58 -13.85
CA ALA A 379 -17.87 -23.72 -12.69
C ALA A 379 -17.83 -24.51 -11.37
N THR A 380 -18.38 -25.73 -11.36
CA THR A 380 -18.36 -26.63 -10.19
C THR A 380 -16.93 -27.11 -9.90
N GLU A 381 -16.21 -27.65 -10.89
CA GLU A 381 -14.84 -28.13 -10.73
C GLU A 381 -13.89 -27.04 -10.20
N TRP A 382 -14.06 -25.79 -10.67
CA TRP A 382 -13.29 -24.66 -10.15
C TRP A 382 -13.60 -24.38 -8.68
N GLN A 383 -14.88 -24.41 -8.30
CA GLN A 383 -15.27 -24.15 -6.92
C GLN A 383 -14.75 -25.23 -5.98
N ASP A 384 -14.89 -26.52 -6.36
CA ASP A 384 -14.38 -27.64 -5.58
C ASP A 384 -12.86 -27.52 -5.36
N THR A 385 -12.12 -27.09 -6.39
CA THR A 385 -10.67 -26.81 -6.27
C THR A 385 -10.38 -25.72 -5.26
N VAL A 386 -11.15 -24.62 -5.27
CA VAL A 386 -10.98 -23.51 -4.33
C VAL A 386 -11.28 -23.94 -2.90
N ASP A 387 -12.35 -24.72 -2.70
CA ASP A 387 -12.76 -25.20 -1.37
C ASP A 387 -11.72 -26.17 -0.78
N ILE A 388 -11.14 -27.04 -1.59
CA ILE A 388 -10.03 -27.93 -1.17
C ILE A 388 -8.81 -27.11 -0.76
N LEU A 389 -8.42 -26.09 -1.53
CA LEU A 389 -7.27 -25.22 -1.19
C LEU A 389 -7.51 -24.43 0.10
N GLN A 390 -8.73 -23.97 0.37
CA GLN A 390 -9.07 -23.28 1.60
C GLN A 390 -9.04 -24.20 2.83
N THR A 391 -9.48 -25.44 2.70
CA THR A 391 -9.44 -26.42 3.77
C THR A 391 -7.99 -26.86 4.09
N THR A 392 -7.13 -27.04 3.08
CA THR A 392 -5.71 -27.37 3.28
C THR A 392 -4.90 -26.21 3.89
N THR A 393 -5.21 -24.96 3.54
CA THR A 393 -4.53 -23.80 4.15
C THR A 393 -4.98 -23.56 5.59
N ASN A 394 -6.21 -23.89 5.95
CA ASN A 394 -6.68 -23.80 7.32
C ASN A 394 -6.09 -24.89 8.23
N ASN A 395 -5.70 -26.05 7.69
CA ASN A 395 -5.10 -27.15 8.47
C ASN A 395 -3.59 -26.97 8.70
N ASN A 396 -2.89 -26.10 7.94
CA ASN A 396 -1.43 -25.93 8.03
C ASN A 396 -0.96 -24.68 8.79
N SER A 397 -1.87 -23.91 9.36
CA SER A 397 -1.53 -22.83 10.29
C SER A 397 -2.42 -22.95 11.52
N PRO A 398 -1.90 -23.32 12.68
CA PRO A 398 -2.54 -22.91 13.90
C PRO A 398 -2.41 -21.39 13.92
N ARG A 399 -3.43 -20.67 13.43
CA ARG A 399 -3.57 -19.25 13.77
C ARG A 399 -3.51 -19.18 15.29
N PRO A 400 -2.53 -18.48 15.89
CA PRO A 400 -2.58 -18.25 17.33
C PRO A 400 -3.92 -17.55 17.56
N GLY A 401 -4.88 -18.32 18.08
CA GLY A 401 -6.21 -18.00 18.54
C GLY A 401 -6.71 -16.59 18.23
N SER A 402 -7.45 -16.44 17.15
CA SER A 402 -8.53 -15.46 17.13
C SER A 402 -9.65 -16.00 18.05
N ARG A 403 -9.36 -16.10 19.33
CA ARG A 403 -10.40 -16.04 20.34
C ARG A 403 -10.89 -14.59 20.34
N GLN A 404 -11.80 -14.28 19.43
CA GLN A 404 -12.76 -13.20 19.62
C GLN A 404 -13.73 -13.60 20.75
N GLY A 405 -13.16 -13.86 21.94
CA GLY A 405 -13.88 -13.69 23.16
C GLY A 405 -13.88 -12.18 23.43
N THR A 406 -15.01 -11.63 23.75
CA THR A 406 -15.19 -10.32 24.38
C THR A 406 -14.33 -10.31 25.65
N ARG A 407 -13.03 -9.96 25.49
CA ARG A 407 -12.17 -9.77 26.65
C ARG A 407 -12.64 -8.48 27.30
N SER A 408 -13.30 -8.60 28.46
CA SER A 408 -13.61 -7.48 29.33
C SER A 408 -12.31 -6.74 29.70
N TRP A 409 -12.42 -5.48 30.07
CA TRP A 409 -11.31 -4.74 30.65
C TRP A 409 -10.75 -5.51 31.86
N ARG A 410 -9.42 -5.56 32.02
CA ARG A 410 -8.75 -6.30 33.11
C ARG A 410 -7.99 -5.35 34.00
N LYS A 411 -8.06 -5.59 35.31
CA LYS A 411 -7.27 -4.87 36.31
C LYS A 411 -5.77 -5.06 36.08
N PRO A 412 -4.92 -4.07 36.39
CA PRO A 412 -3.47 -4.23 36.38
C PRO A 412 -3.01 -5.15 37.51
N LEU A 413 -1.72 -5.47 37.52
CA LEU A 413 -1.10 -6.22 38.62
C LEU A 413 -1.09 -5.39 39.92
N GLN A 414 -1.05 -6.05 41.07
CA GLN A 414 -0.96 -5.38 42.37
C GLN A 414 0.22 -4.39 42.42
N GLY A 415 -0.02 -3.19 42.89
CA GLY A 415 0.96 -2.10 42.94
C GLY A 415 1.21 -1.41 41.59
N TRP A 416 0.44 -1.74 40.54
CA TRP A 416 0.48 -1.09 39.26
C TRP A 416 -0.75 -0.24 38.99
N ILE A 417 -0.55 0.84 38.27
CA ILE A 417 -1.62 1.70 37.78
C ILE A 417 -1.86 1.40 36.30
N LYS A 418 -3.09 1.48 35.84
CA LYS A 418 -3.46 1.39 34.44
C LYS A 418 -3.96 2.74 33.93
N CYS A 419 -3.39 3.19 32.83
CA CYS A 419 -3.83 4.35 32.08
C CYS A 419 -4.33 3.91 30.70
N ASN A 420 -5.63 3.98 30.49
CA ASN A 420 -6.21 3.84 29.17
C ASN A 420 -6.12 5.18 28.47
N TYR A 421 -5.62 5.21 27.21
CA TYR A 421 -5.48 6.44 26.42
C TYR A 421 -6.06 6.27 25.03
N ASP A 422 -6.46 7.39 24.42
CA ASP A 422 -6.98 7.46 23.06
C ASP A 422 -6.69 8.82 22.44
N GLY A 423 -6.49 8.84 21.12
CA GLY A 423 -6.24 10.03 20.33
C GLY A 423 -7.33 10.29 19.29
N SER A 424 -7.86 11.49 19.25
CA SER A 424 -8.84 11.91 18.24
C SER A 424 -8.31 13.07 17.40
N SER A 425 -8.41 12.95 16.08
CA SER A 425 -8.05 14.02 15.14
C SER A 425 -9.20 14.35 14.21
N SER A 426 -9.32 15.60 13.83
CA SER A 426 -10.15 16.04 12.72
C SER A 426 -9.30 16.88 11.78
N ARG A 427 -9.66 16.94 10.49
CA ARG A 427 -8.92 17.73 9.50
C ARG A 427 -8.80 19.18 10.00
N ASP A 428 -7.61 19.75 9.86
CA ASP A 428 -7.28 21.15 10.14
C ASP A 428 -7.44 21.60 11.61
N ASN A 429 -7.60 20.67 12.56
CA ASN A 429 -7.66 20.97 13.99
C ASN A 429 -6.55 20.25 14.75
N PRO A 430 -6.09 20.81 15.89
CA PRO A 430 -5.19 20.13 16.80
C PRO A 430 -5.73 18.75 17.20
N SER A 431 -4.83 17.80 17.41
CA SER A 431 -5.20 16.49 17.95
C SER A 431 -5.73 16.65 19.37
N LYS A 432 -6.57 15.70 19.78
CA LYS A 432 -7.09 15.65 21.15
C LYS A 432 -6.71 14.34 21.79
N ALA A 433 -6.29 14.40 23.03
CA ALA A 433 -5.96 13.26 23.85
C ALA A 433 -6.99 13.11 24.96
N GLY A 434 -7.41 11.86 25.21
CA GLY A 434 -8.24 11.48 26.36
C GLY A 434 -7.61 10.30 27.09
N TRP A 435 -7.57 10.32 28.42
CA TRP A 435 -7.07 9.20 29.19
C TRP A 435 -7.81 9.02 30.50
N VAL A 436 -7.83 7.78 30.99
CA VAL A 436 -8.45 7.38 32.26
C VAL A 436 -7.47 6.57 33.07
N ILE A 437 -7.31 6.91 34.36
CA ILE A 437 -6.37 6.29 35.27
C ILE A 437 -7.14 5.48 36.32
N ARG A 438 -6.75 4.22 36.48
CA ARG A 438 -7.33 3.29 37.48
C ARG A 438 -6.23 2.53 38.25
N ASP A 439 -6.50 2.21 39.51
CA ASP A 439 -5.58 1.43 40.34
C ASP A 439 -5.69 -0.09 40.08
N ASP A 440 -4.95 -0.85 40.86
CA ASP A 440 -4.92 -2.32 40.79
C ASP A 440 -6.20 -2.99 41.31
N THR A 441 -7.05 -2.24 42.04
CA THR A 441 -8.40 -2.70 42.38
C THR A 441 -9.42 -2.41 41.31
N GLY A 442 -9.07 -1.59 40.29
CA GLY A 442 -9.92 -1.11 39.20
C GLY A 442 -10.67 0.18 39.55
N GLN A 443 -10.37 0.79 40.72
CA GLN A 443 -10.99 2.04 41.15
C GLN A 443 -10.49 3.21 40.30
N PHE A 444 -11.40 4.13 39.98
CA PHE A 444 -11.10 5.35 39.24
C PHE A 444 -10.24 6.30 40.13
N ILE A 445 -9.09 6.70 39.60
CA ILE A 445 -8.19 7.67 40.23
C ILE A 445 -8.40 9.06 39.62
N GLY A 446 -8.60 9.12 38.30
CA GLY A 446 -8.77 10.36 37.61
C GLY A 446 -8.84 10.15 36.09
N ALA A 447 -9.16 11.21 35.38
CA ALA A 447 -9.19 11.24 33.93
C ALA A 447 -8.68 12.58 33.41
N GLY A 448 -8.15 12.60 32.19
CA GLY A 448 -7.64 13.82 31.60
C GLY A 448 -8.03 13.97 30.14
N GLN A 449 -8.02 15.21 29.71
CA GLN A 449 -8.20 15.63 28.31
C GLN A 449 -7.18 16.72 28.01
N ALA A 450 -6.62 16.68 26.80
CA ALA A 450 -5.69 17.71 26.35
C ALA A 450 -5.77 17.92 24.85
N GLU A 451 -5.40 19.12 24.40
CA GLU A 451 -5.12 19.40 23.01
C GLU A 451 -3.64 19.16 22.71
N GLY A 452 -3.39 18.48 21.59
CA GLY A 452 -2.05 18.25 21.08
C GLY A 452 -1.69 19.19 19.92
N ARG A 453 -0.70 18.83 19.15
CA ARG A 453 -0.32 19.52 17.91
C ARG A 453 -1.17 19.01 16.74
N LEU A 454 -1.13 19.72 15.61
CA LEU A 454 -1.64 19.20 14.33
C LEU A 454 -0.95 17.88 13.99
N THR A 455 -1.72 16.92 13.49
CA THR A 455 -1.22 15.61 13.09
C THR A 455 -1.58 15.31 11.64
N THR A 456 -0.69 14.62 10.94
CA THR A 456 -0.90 14.21 9.56
C THR A 456 -1.56 12.84 9.45
N THR A 457 -1.44 12.02 10.50
CA THR A 457 -1.96 10.64 10.53
C THR A 457 -2.65 10.30 11.84
N SER A 458 -3.59 9.36 11.78
CA SER A 458 -4.25 8.81 12.98
C SER A 458 -3.23 8.19 13.95
N LEU A 459 -2.15 7.56 13.44
CA LEU A 459 -1.10 6.96 14.25
C LEU A 459 -0.35 8.02 15.07
N GLU A 460 -0.03 9.18 14.47
CA GLU A 460 0.60 10.30 15.19
C GLU A 460 -0.29 10.82 16.30
N CYS A 461 -1.60 10.90 16.05
CA CYS A 461 -2.56 11.33 17.05
C CYS A 461 -2.57 10.41 18.27
N GLU A 462 -2.57 9.10 18.06
CA GLU A 462 -2.50 8.10 19.12
C GLU A 462 -1.18 8.18 19.92
N ILE A 463 -0.06 8.40 19.23
CA ILE A 463 1.24 8.54 19.91
C ILE A 463 1.28 9.84 20.72
N GLN A 464 0.73 10.94 20.22
CA GLN A 464 0.63 12.18 20.99
C GLN A 464 -0.21 11.99 22.26
N ALA A 465 -1.35 11.31 22.16
CA ALA A 465 -2.19 11.01 23.33
C ALA A 465 -1.44 10.16 24.36
N LEU A 466 -0.65 9.17 23.90
CA LEU A 466 0.21 8.38 24.76
C LEU A 466 1.25 9.26 25.46
N VAL A 467 1.99 10.11 24.71
CA VAL A 467 3.03 10.98 25.29
C VAL A 467 2.44 11.93 26.33
N ILE A 468 1.32 12.59 26.02
CA ILE A 468 0.64 13.50 26.96
C ILE A 468 0.20 12.75 28.23
N SER A 469 -0.39 11.57 28.08
CA SER A 469 -0.80 10.74 29.22
C SER A 469 0.41 10.28 30.06
N MET A 470 1.56 9.94 29.41
CA MET A 470 2.80 9.59 30.09
C MET A 470 3.34 10.76 30.91
N GLN A 471 3.39 11.96 30.33
CA GLN A 471 3.84 13.18 30.98
C GLN A 471 2.99 13.48 32.23
N HIS A 472 1.68 13.40 32.07
CA HIS A 472 0.76 13.63 33.18
C HIS A 472 0.90 12.55 34.27
N CYS A 473 0.94 11.27 33.91
CA CYS A 473 1.10 10.20 34.90
C CYS A 473 2.43 10.30 35.65
N TRP A 474 3.51 10.69 34.98
CA TRP A 474 4.79 10.93 35.63
C TRP A 474 4.76 12.12 36.57
N SER A 475 4.14 13.24 36.20
CA SER A 475 3.98 14.43 37.05
C SER A 475 3.15 14.15 38.30
N ARG A 476 2.28 13.13 38.28
CA ARG A 476 1.52 12.65 39.42
C ARG A 476 2.29 11.69 40.34
N GLY A 477 3.54 11.35 39.97
CA GLY A 477 4.43 10.50 40.78
C GLY A 477 4.18 9.00 40.66
N TYR A 478 3.42 8.53 39.65
CA TYR A 478 3.19 7.10 39.46
C TYR A 478 4.48 6.42 38.95
N LYS A 479 4.89 5.35 39.64
CA LYS A 479 6.16 4.65 39.39
C LYS A 479 6.01 3.44 38.49
N ASN A 480 4.96 2.63 38.70
CA ASN A 480 4.66 1.42 37.96
C ASN A 480 3.33 1.59 37.21
N ILE A 481 3.37 1.61 35.89
CA ILE A 481 2.19 1.93 35.06
C ILE A 481 2.08 1.08 33.82
N CYS A 482 0.83 0.70 33.46
CA CYS A 482 0.48 0.08 32.22
C CYS A 482 -0.29 1.08 31.37
N PHE A 483 0.22 1.47 30.21
CA PHE A 483 -0.50 2.24 29.20
C PHE A 483 -1.20 1.29 28.25
N GLU A 484 -2.51 1.46 28.08
CA GLU A 484 -3.34 0.58 27.27
C GLU A 484 -4.13 1.42 26.25
N GLY A 485 -3.97 1.10 24.96
CA GLY A 485 -4.66 1.77 23.85
C GLY A 485 -5.26 0.76 22.86
N ASP A 486 -6.09 1.22 21.94
CA ASP A 486 -6.78 0.33 20.97
C ASP A 486 -6.11 0.26 19.60
N ASN A 487 -5.03 1.02 19.37
CA ASN A 487 -4.29 1.00 18.14
C ASN A 487 -3.29 -0.18 18.08
N GLN A 488 -3.63 -1.22 17.31
CA GLN A 488 -2.81 -2.42 17.17
C GLN A 488 -1.47 -2.16 16.46
N GLU A 489 -1.43 -1.20 15.52
CA GLU A 489 -0.20 -0.81 14.82
C GLU A 489 0.78 -0.19 15.83
N LEU A 490 0.29 0.71 16.68
CA LEU A 490 1.10 1.35 17.73
C LEU A 490 1.64 0.33 18.74
N ASP A 491 0.82 -0.59 19.22
CA ASP A 491 1.27 -1.67 20.12
C ASP A 491 2.40 -2.51 19.48
N SER A 492 2.26 -2.84 18.19
CA SER A 492 3.26 -3.59 17.45
C SER A 492 4.59 -2.85 17.35
N ILE A 493 4.54 -1.54 17.15
CA ILE A 493 5.72 -0.66 17.05
C ILE A 493 6.40 -0.52 18.42
N LEU A 494 5.64 -0.20 19.48
CA LEU A 494 6.16 0.01 20.83
C LEU A 494 6.80 -1.25 21.43
N ASN A 495 6.32 -2.42 21.05
CA ASN A 495 6.86 -3.71 21.46
C ASN A 495 7.95 -4.25 20.48
N GLY A 496 8.46 -3.42 19.56
CA GLY A 496 9.57 -3.76 18.66
C GLY A 496 9.23 -4.79 17.58
N ARG A 497 7.94 -5.05 17.33
CA ARG A 497 7.48 -6.05 16.34
C ARG A 497 7.45 -5.51 14.92
N SER A 498 7.37 -4.20 14.75
CA SER A 498 7.27 -3.54 13.45
C SER A 498 7.97 -2.17 13.48
N PRO A 499 9.00 -1.94 12.65
CA PRO A 499 9.62 -0.62 12.53
C PRO A 499 8.69 0.34 11.78
N HIS A 500 8.70 1.62 12.17
CA HIS A 500 7.93 2.66 11.49
C HIS A 500 8.73 3.97 11.38
N PHE A 501 9.23 4.27 10.19
CA PHE A 501 10.10 5.41 9.92
C PHE A 501 9.36 6.76 10.09
N GLY A 502 8.11 6.86 9.66
CA GLY A 502 7.34 8.11 9.71
C GLY A 502 7.08 8.65 11.10
N VAL A 503 7.06 7.79 12.12
CA VAL A 503 6.82 8.20 13.53
C VAL A 503 8.04 7.99 14.42
N PHE A 504 9.24 7.89 13.82
CA PHE A 504 10.46 7.55 14.53
C PHE A 504 10.77 8.53 15.68
N ASN A 505 10.64 9.82 15.47
CA ASN A 505 10.90 10.83 16.51
C ASN A 505 9.89 10.76 17.66
N TRP A 506 8.64 10.48 17.36
CA TRP A 506 7.61 10.24 18.37
C TRP A 506 7.93 9.01 19.22
N LEU A 507 8.42 7.94 18.59
CA LEU A 507 8.84 6.73 19.31
C LEU A 507 10.01 6.98 20.25
N ARG A 508 10.99 7.78 19.80
CA ARG A 508 12.10 8.20 20.66
C ARG A 508 11.60 8.91 21.91
N GLU A 509 10.64 9.81 21.78
CA GLU A 509 10.04 10.51 22.90
C GLU A 509 9.31 9.55 23.86
N VAL A 510 8.49 8.64 23.31
CA VAL A 510 7.84 7.59 24.13
C VAL A 510 8.88 6.77 24.89
N LEU A 511 9.96 6.35 24.23
CA LEU A 511 11.03 5.57 24.86
C LEU A 511 11.81 6.38 25.91
N ALA A 512 12.02 7.68 25.69
CA ALA A 512 12.62 8.58 26.68
C ALA A 512 11.74 8.71 27.91
N TRP A 513 10.42 8.87 27.73
CA TRP A 513 9.46 8.88 28.85
C TRP A 513 9.38 7.53 29.55
N LYS A 514 9.41 6.42 28.81
CA LYS A 514 9.42 5.07 29.41
C LYS A 514 10.53 4.89 30.45
N LYS A 515 11.73 5.41 30.16
CA LYS A 515 12.90 5.32 31.07
C LYS A 515 12.73 6.08 32.38
N ARG A 516 11.79 7.02 32.48
CA ARG A 516 11.52 7.80 33.68
C ARG A 516 10.66 7.05 34.70
N PHE A 517 9.95 6.00 34.30
CA PHE A 517 9.17 5.13 35.16
C PHE A 517 10.03 3.98 35.69
N GLN A 518 9.74 3.49 36.90
CA GLN A 518 10.37 2.28 37.46
C GLN A 518 9.87 1.02 36.69
N GLY A 519 8.57 0.98 36.40
CA GLY A 519 7.94 -0.05 35.58
C GLY A 519 6.96 0.59 34.60
N CYS A 520 7.16 0.33 33.30
CA CYS A 520 6.28 0.83 32.24
C CYS A 520 6.02 -0.26 31.21
N LYS A 521 4.74 -0.56 30.95
CA LYS A 521 4.28 -1.54 29.98
C LYS A 521 3.32 -0.90 29.00
N PHE A 522 3.42 -1.30 27.72
CA PHE A 522 2.45 -0.94 26.69
C PHE A 522 1.63 -2.16 26.34
N LEU A 523 0.32 -2.01 26.31
CA LEU A 523 -0.65 -3.08 26.09
C LEU A 523 -1.67 -2.64 25.04
N TRP A 524 -2.10 -3.59 24.23
CA TRP A 524 -3.21 -3.40 23.31
C TRP A 524 -4.51 -3.92 23.94
N THR A 525 -5.61 -3.19 23.69
CA THR A 525 -6.95 -3.63 24.05
C THR A 525 -7.90 -3.45 22.87
N GLY A 526 -9.04 -4.17 22.90
CA GLY A 526 -10.08 -3.98 21.88
C GLY A 526 -10.81 -2.65 22.09
N ARG A 527 -11.24 -2.00 21.03
CA ARG A 527 -11.90 -0.68 21.05
C ARG A 527 -13.05 -0.56 22.05
N LYS A 528 -13.84 -1.64 22.23
CA LYS A 528 -14.92 -1.67 23.24
C LYS A 528 -14.43 -1.46 24.67
N ASN A 529 -13.22 -1.91 24.97
CA ASN A 529 -12.63 -1.80 26.31
C ASN A 529 -11.87 -0.46 26.51
N ASN A 530 -11.70 0.33 25.44
CA ASN A 530 -11.08 1.66 25.47
C ASN A 530 -12.12 2.80 25.38
N THR A 531 -13.41 2.47 25.40
CA THR A 531 -14.52 3.42 25.24
C THR A 531 -14.44 4.64 26.17
N PRO A 532 -14.03 4.53 27.46
CA PRO A 532 -13.91 5.71 28.32
C PRO A 532 -12.87 6.72 27.81
N ALA A 533 -11.70 6.27 27.35
CA ALA A 533 -10.67 7.16 26.80
C ALA A 533 -11.08 7.75 25.44
N ASP A 534 -11.68 6.95 24.54
CA ASP A 534 -12.22 7.37 23.25
C ASP A 534 -13.29 8.48 23.40
N ASN A 535 -14.20 8.32 24.37
CA ASN A 535 -15.22 9.33 24.65
C ASN A 535 -14.63 10.66 25.13
N LEU A 536 -13.58 10.62 25.96
CA LEU A 536 -12.88 11.82 26.41
C LEU A 536 -12.12 12.49 25.26
N ALA A 537 -11.41 11.74 24.44
CA ALA A 537 -10.66 12.26 23.30
C ALA A 537 -11.56 12.97 22.27
N LYS A 538 -12.81 12.53 22.11
CA LYS A 538 -13.81 13.13 21.19
C LYS A 538 -14.50 14.36 21.74
N GLN A 539 -14.50 14.55 23.05
CA GLN A 539 -15.18 15.69 23.67
C GLN A 539 -14.43 17.00 23.36
N ARG A 540 -15.16 18.07 23.14
CA ARG A 540 -14.56 19.40 22.96
C ARG A 540 -14.18 19.99 24.32
N LEU A 541 -12.99 20.54 24.40
CA LEU A 541 -12.58 21.39 25.51
C LEU A 541 -13.27 22.76 25.42
N SER A 542 -13.46 23.41 26.55
CA SER A 542 -14.00 24.78 26.58
C SER A 542 -13.05 25.73 25.88
N GLN A 543 -13.58 26.79 25.29
CA GLN A 543 -12.80 27.78 24.56
C GLN A 543 -11.69 28.37 25.47
N GLY A 544 -10.44 28.34 25.00
CA GLY A 544 -9.27 28.80 25.76
C GLY A 544 -8.67 27.80 26.72
N THR A 545 -9.18 26.55 26.77
CA THR A 545 -8.66 25.50 27.65
C THR A 545 -7.97 24.42 26.80
N SER A 546 -6.67 24.22 27.01
CA SER A 546 -5.90 23.19 26.31
C SER A 546 -5.69 21.91 27.14
N PHE A 547 -6.04 21.91 28.43
CA PHE A 547 -5.87 20.80 29.35
C PHE A 547 -6.90 20.82 30.48
N ILE A 548 -7.52 19.65 30.75
CA ILE A 548 -8.43 19.45 31.90
C ILE A 548 -8.10 18.14 32.59
N PHE A 549 -8.02 18.15 33.91
CA PHE A 549 -7.95 16.95 34.73
C PHE A 549 -9.18 16.81 35.64
N HIS A 550 -9.81 15.65 35.58
CA HIS A 550 -11.03 15.32 36.32
C HIS A 550 -10.70 14.45 37.55
N HIS A 551 -10.93 14.98 38.74
CA HIS A 551 -10.83 14.23 39.98
C HIS A 551 -12.07 13.37 40.29
N TYR A 552 -13.20 13.69 39.66
CA TYR A 552 -14.46 12.97 39.74
C TYR A 552 -14.78 12.37 38.35
N ILE A 553 -15.56 11.29 38.35
CA ILE A 553 -15.92 10.61 37.10
C ILE A 553 -16.76 11.56 36.22
N PRO A 554 -16.25 11.99 35.05
CA PRO A 554 -17.02 12.81 34.11
C PRO A 554 -18.27 12.08 33.63
N PHE A 555 -19.36 12.82 33.45
CA PHE A 555 -20.65 12.25 33.02
C PHE A 555 -20.52 11.41 31.74
N VAL A 556 -19.72 11.87 30.78
CA VAL A 556 -19.54 11.24 29.45
C VAL A 556 -18.95 9.82 29.53
N ILE A 557 -18.20 9.47 30.58
CA ILE A 557 -17.57 8.15 30.72
C ILE A 557 -18.22 7.30 31.83
N ARG A 558 -19.19 7.82 32.57
CA ARG A 558 -19.79 7.14 33.71
C ARG A 558 -20.36 5.77 33.36
N ASN A 559 -21.15 5.67 32.29
CA ASN A 559 -21.78 4.42 31.89
C ASN A 559 -20.76 3.38 31.39
N SER A 560 -19.72 3.82 30.66
CA SER A 560 -18.68 2.92 30.16
C SER A 560 -17.79 2.38 31.28
N LEU A 561 -17.52 3.17 32.33
CA LEU A 561 -16.80 2.70 33.50
C LEU A 561 -17.61 1.70 34.35
N LEU A 562 -18.92 1.90 34.48
CA LEU A 562 -19.80 0.95 35.16
C LEU A 562 -19.84 -0.40 34.46
N LEU A 563 -19.89 -0.41 33.12
CA LEU A 563 -19.84 -1.64 32.32
C LEU A 563 -18.52 -2.39 32.50
N ASP A 564 -17.40 -1.69 32.58
CA ASP A 564 -16.08 -2.30 32.84
C ASP A 564 -16.02 -2.98 34.21
N CYS A 565 -16.64 -2.38 35.24
CA CYS A 565 -16.67 -2.93 36.60
C CYS A 565 -17.53 -4.19 36.72
N THR A 566 -18.68 -4.23 36.05
CA THR A 566 -19.60 -5.39 36.10
C THR A 566 -19.05 -6.59 35.34
N LEU A 567 -18.28 -6.37 34.24
CA LEU A 567 -17.68 -7.43 33.45
C LEU A 567 -16.34 -7.96 34.01
N SER A 568 -15.71 -7.24 34.94
CA SER A 568 -14.47 -7.68 35.61
C SER A 568 -14.70 -8.45 36.90
N SER A 569 -15.95 -8.60 37.34
CA SER A 569 -16.35 -9.33 38.56
C SER A 569 -16.74 -10.79 38.29
N ASN A 570 -16.78 -11.21 37.01
CA ASN A 570 -16.96 -12.57 36.52
C ASN A 570 -15.64 -13.05 35.85
#